data_f6331b61c348ca24eaf46743d142e350
#
_entry.id   f6331b61c348ca24eaf46743d142e350
#
_cell.length_a   1.000
_cell.length_b   1.000
_cell.length_c   1.000
_cell.angle_alpha   90.00
_cell.angle_beta   90.00
_cell.angle_gamma   90.00
#
_symmetry.space_group_name_H-M   'P 1'
#
loop_
_entity.id
_entity.type
_entity.pdbx_description
1 polymer ?
#
loop_
_entity_poly.entity_id
_entity_poly.type
_entity_poly.pdbx_seq_one_letter_code
_entity_poly.pdbx_strand_id
1 'polypeptide(L)'
;MHINRSTSPFRQRGLSFIGVIFVGLIAVAAFAIGGQSVPIFLEYQAIKKAASKAAKEASTVADVRGNFDRSAAIDTINSIQGKDLEVAKRGDNKIVVSFKYSREIALAGPAYLVYRFEGQTN
;
A
#
# COMPACT_ATOMS: atom_id res chain seq x y z
N MET A 1 -40.92 35.83 -16.31
CA MET A 1 -40.51 35.33 -15.80
C MET A 1 -40.29 34.00 -15.87
N HIS A 2 -40.28 33.17 -15.71
CA HIS A 2 -40.11 31.91 -15.69
C HIS A 2 -39.58 31.20 -16.77
N ILE A 3 -39.34 31.70 -17.66
CA ILE A 3 -38.91 31.08 -18.73
C ILE A 3 -37.73 30.29 -18.64
N ASN A 4 -36.78 30.70 -17.96
CA ASN A 4 -35.61 30.06 -18.00
C ASN A 4 -35.65 28.69 -17.60
N ARG A 5 -36.54 28.31 -16.82
CA ARG A 5 -36.53 27.03 -16.42
C ARG A 5 -36.68 26.09 -17.43
N SER A 6 -37.36 26.41 -18.33
CA SER A 6 -37.66 25.46 -19.31
C SER A 6 -36.52 25.06 -20.08
N THR A 7 -35.51 25.77 -19.99
CA THR A 7 -34.61 25.55 -20.97
C THR A 7 -33.98 24.34 -20.89
N SER A 8 -33.75 23.70 -20.00
CA SER A 8 -32.83 22.69 -20.19
C SER A 8 -33.14 21.42 -19.59
N PRO A 9 -34.36 21.02 -19.45
CA PRO A 9 -34.58 19.72 -18.86
C PRO A 9 -33.92 18.63 -19.64
N PHE A 10 -33.98 18.69 -20.96
CA PHE A 10 -33.35 17.67 -21.74
C PHE A 10 -31.87 17.74 -21.70
N ARG A 11 -31.33 18.90 -21.78
CA ARG A 11 -29.90 19.03 -21.71
C ARG A 11 -29.38 18.59 -20.38
N GLN A 12 -30.06 18.99 -19.33
CA GLN A 12 -29.69 18.60 -18.03
C GLN A 12 -29.74 17.11 -17.84
N ARG A 13 -30.74 16.46 -18.41
CA ARG A 13 -30.79 15.04 -18.33
C ARG A 13 -29.67 14.39 -19.05
N GLY A 14 -29.34 14.85 -20.23
CA GLY A 14 -28.23 14.30 -20.99
C GLY A 14 -26.91 14.43 -20.27
N LEU A 15 -26.66 15.63 -19.75
CA LEU A 15 -25.44 15.87 -19.03
C LEU A 15 -25.42 15.06 -17.75
N SER A 16 -26.53 14.98 -17.07
CA SER A 16 -26.62 14.22 -15.84
C SER A 16 -26.38 12.74 -16.08
N PHE A 17 -26.92 12.20 -17.19
CA PHE A 17 -26.73 10.80 -17.50
C PHE A 17 -25.27 10.50 -17.79
N ILE A 18 -24.64 11.31 -18.60
CA ILE A 18 -23.22 11.16 -18.90
C ILE A 18 -22.39 11.35 -17.63
N GLY A 19 -22.75 12.34 -16.83
CA GLY A 19 -22.09 12.61 -15.57
C GLY A 19 -22.19 11.43 -14.60
N VAL A 20 -23.37 10.82 -14.52
CA VAL A 20 -23.56 9.67 -13.66
C VAL A 20 -22.70 8.49 -14.12
N ILE A 21 -22.65 8.24 -15.42
CA ILE A 21 -21.80 7.18 -15.96
C ILE A 21 -20.34 7.46 -15.64
N PHE A 22 -19.89 8.69 -15.85
CA PHE A 22 -18.51 9.07 -15.62
C PHE A 22 -18.13 8.94 -14.15
N VAL A 23 -18.97 9.45 -13.27
CA VAL A 23 -18.75 9.34 -11.83
C VAL A 23 -18.79 7.87 -11.41
N GLY A 24 -19.69 7.10 -11.97
CA GLY A 24 -19.75 5.67 -11.68
C GLY A 24 -18.50 4.93 -12.07
N LEU A 25 -17.93 5.24 -13.23
CA LEU A 25 -16.70 4.62 -13.68
C LEU A 25 -15.53 5.01 -12.77
N ILE A 26 -15.46 6.27 -12.40
CA ILE A 26 -14.42 6.72 -11.47
C ILE A 26 -14.57 6.06 -10.12
N ALA A 27 -15.78 5.96 -9.62
CA ALA A 27 -16.04 5.33 -8.33
C ALA A 27 -15.67 3.84 -8.34
N VAL A 28 -16.01 3.13 -9.40
CA VAL A 28 -15.64 1.72 -9.52
C VAL A 28 -14.13 1.56 -9.60
N ALA A 29 -13.47 2.39 -10.38
CA ALA A 29 -12.02 2.34 -10.49
C ALA A 29 -11.35 2.65 -9.14
N ALA A 30 -11.82 3.68 -8.46
CA ALA A 30 -11.28 4.05 -7.15
C ALA A 30 -11.51 2.95 -6.13
N PHE A 31 -12.67 2.33 -6.18
CA PHE A 31 -12.99 1.25 -5.25
C PHE A 31 -12.13 0.02 -5.51
N ALA A 32 -11.91 -0.30 -6.78
CA ALA A 32 -11.08 -1.43 -7.15
C ALA A 32 -9.62 -1.21 -6.72
N ILE A 33 -9.09 -0.01 -7.00
CA ILE A 33 -7.72 0.32 -6.61
C ILE A 33 -7.61 0.37 -5.09
N GLY A 34 -8.57 1.01 -4.43
CA GLY A 34 -8.56 1.10 -2.98
C GLY A 34 -8.67 -0.25 -2.31
N GLY A 35 -9.54 -1.12 -2.83
CA GLY A 35 -9.69 -2.46 -2.29
C GLY A 35 -8.45 -3.31 -2.42
N GLN A 36 -7.68 -3.11 -3.50
CA GLN A 36 -6.42 -3.82 -3.67
C GLN A 36 -5.29 -3.17 -2.89
N SER A 37 -5.39 -1.87 -2.63
CA SER A 37 -4.35 -1.13 -1.90
C SER A 37 -4.41 -1.35 -0.40
N VAL A 38 -5.59 -1.58 0.17
CA VAL A 38 -5.73 -1.76 1.61
C VAL A 38 -4.85 -2.89 2.14
N PRO A 39 -4.89 -4.11 1.57
CA PRO A 39 -4.00 -5.15 2.06
C PRO A 39 -2.52 -4.82 1.85
N ILE A 40 -2.19 -4.06 0.80
CA ILE A 40 -0.81 -3.66 0.54
C ILE A 40 -0.30 -2.75 1.65
N PHE A 41 -1.09 -1.76 2.05
CA PHE A 41 -0.71 -0.86 3.13
C PHE A 41 -0.71 -1.54 4.50
N LEU A 42 -1.63 -2.47 4.72
CA LEU A 42 -1.63 -3.26 5.95
C LEU A 42 -0.38 -4.13 6.04
N GLU A 43 0.05 -4.71 4.94
CA GLU A 43 1.28 -5.47 4.90
C GLU A 43 2.49 -4.58 5.19
N TYR A 44 2.50 -3.37 4.65
CA TYR A 44 3.57 -2.41 4.92
C TYR A 44 3.68 -2.12 6.41
N GLN A 45 2.56 -1.90 7.07
CA GLN A 45 2.55 -1.67 8.51
C GLN A 45 3.00 -2.91 9.28
N ALA A 46 2.60 -4.09 8.84
CA ALA A 46 3.03 -5.34 9.44
C ALA A 46 4.54 -5.53 9.28
N ILE A 47 5.08 -5.20 8.12
CA ILE A 47 6.52 -5.29 7.87
C ILE A 47 7.28 -4.33 8.80
N LYS A 48 6.79 -3.10 8.90
CA LYS A 48 7.41 -2.10 9.76
C LYS A 48 7.42 -2.54 11.21
N LYS A 49 6.30 -3.07 11.66
CA LYS A 49 6.16 -3.56 13.02
C LYS A 49 7.06 -4.77 13.27
N ALA A 50 7.09 -5.72 12.34
CA ALA A 50 7.92 -6.90 12.46
C ALA A 50 9.40 -6.54 12.46
N ALA A 51 9.80 -5.60 11.61
CA ALA A 51 11.19 -5.14 11.55
C ALA A 51 11.59 -4.45 12.85
N SER A 52 10.74 -3.60 13.40
CA SER A 52 11.00 -2.93 14.67
C SER A 52 11.14 -3.93 15.82
N LYS A 53 10.24 -4.90 15.87
CA LYS A 53 10.28 -5.93 16.89
C LYS A 53 11.54 -6.77 16.76
N ALA A 54 11.86 -7.19 15.55
CA ALA A 54 13.05 -7.99 15.30
C ALA A 54 14.31 -7.24 15.72
N ALA A 55 14.38 -5.94 15.42
CA ALA A 55 15.53 -5.13 15.81
C ALA A 55 15.67 -5.00 17.31
N LYS A 56 14.55 -4.86 18.01
CA LYS A 56 14.59 -4.69 19.47
C LYS A 56 14.97 -5.96 20.22
N GLU A 57 14.57 -7.11 19.69
CA GLU A 57 14.78 -8.37 20.36
C GLU A 57 16.04 -9.08 19.94
N ALA A 58 16.73 -8.59 18.93
CA ALA A 58 17.88 -9.26 18.37
C ALA A 58 19.19 -8.68 18.88
N SER A 59 20.20 -9.53 18.97
CA SER A 59 21.55 -9.08 19.30
C SER A 59 22.48 -9.23 18.08
N THR A 60 22.12 -10.02 17.09
CA THR A 60 22.95 -10.22 15.90
C THR A 60 22.10 -10.01 14.64
N VAL A 61 22.77 -9.86 13.49
CA VAL A 61 22.09 -9.74 12.21
C VAL A 61 21.28 -10.99 11.91
N ALA A 62 21.84 -12.16 12.19
CA ALA A 62 21.12 -13.42 11.98
C ALA A 62 19.84 -13.48 12.83
N ASP A 63 19.92 -13.00 14.06
CA ASP A 63 18.74 -12.96 14.93
C ASP A 63 17.66 -12.05 14.38
N VAL A 64 18.03 -10.88 13.85
CA VAL A 64 17.07 -9.96 13.24
C VAL A 64 16.33 -10.65 12.12
N ARG A 65 17.06 -11.29 11.22
CA ARG A 65 16.45 -11.94 10.07
C ARG A 65 15.57 -13.11 10.47
N GLY A 66 16.02 -13.92 11.41
CA GLY A 66 15.22 -15.03 11.91
C GLY A 66 13.96 -14.57 12.61
N ASN A 67 14.05 -13.54 13.44
CA ASN A 67 12.91 -13.00 14.14
C ASN A 67 11.90 -12.40 13.15
N PHE A 68 12.40 -11.72 12.13
CA PHE A 68 11.53 -11.15 11.11
C PHE A 68 10.80 -12.26 10.36
N ASP A 69 11.49 -13.32 9.97
CA ASP A 69 10.87 -14.42 9.24
C ASP A 69 9.79 -15.12 10.05
N ARG A 70 9.99 -15.26 11.36
CA ARG A 70 8.96 -15.82 12.23
C ARG A 70 7.74 -14.93 12.32
N SER A 71 7.95 -13.63 12.45
CA SER A 71 6.84 -12.67 12.44
C SER A 71 6.14 -12.64 11.10
N ALA A 72 6.89 -12.75 10.02
CA ALA A 72 6.32 -12.75 8.68
C ALA A 72 5.42 -13.95 8.47
N ALA A 73 5.77 -15.10 9.00
CA ALA A 73 4.94 -16.29 8.90
C ALA A 73 3.63 -16.12 9.67
N ILE A 74 3.68 -15.46 10.82
CA ILE A 74 2.49 -15.21 11.63
C ILE A 74 1.59 -14.17 10.98
N ASP A 75 2.17 -13.07 10.50
CA ASP A 75 1.42 -11.95 9.95
C ASP A 75 1.18 -12.03 8.45
N THR A 76 1.56 -13.13 7.84
CA THR A 76 1.37 -13.37 6.39
C THR A 76 2.03 -12.29 5.54
N ILE A 77 3.29 -11.99 5.83
CA ILE A 77 4.08 -11.06 5.05
C ILE A 77 4.75 -11.84 3.92
N ASN A 78 4.39 -11.51 2.69
CA ASN A 78 4.90 -12.21 1.52
C ASN A 78 5.80 -11.39 0.61
N SER A 79 5.78 -10.08 0.77
CA SER A 79 6.50 -9.19 -0.15
C SER A 79 7.99 -9.10 0.13
N ILE A 80 8.42 -9.45 1.33
CA ILE A 80 9.79 -9.30 1.74
C ILE A 80 10.13 -10.40 2.75
N GLN A 81 11.36 -10.83 2.74
CA GLN A 81 11.85 -11.87 3.65
C GLN A 81 12.99 -11.31 4.50
N GLY A 82 13.34 -12.01 5.55
CA GLY A 82 14.45 -11.57 6.42
C GLY A 82 15.74 -11.35 5.67
N LYS A 83 15.99 -12.15 4.64
CA LYS A 83 17.22 -12.01 3.83
C LYS A 83 17.24 -10.72 3.01
N ASP A 84 16.07 -10.10 2.80
CA ASP A 84 15.97 -8.87 2.01
C ASP A 84 16.13 -7.61 2.88
N LEU A 85 16.24 -7.77 4.18
CA LEU A 85 16.44 -6.64 5.08
C LEU A 85 17.87 -6.18 5.08
N GLU A 86 18.07 -4.88 5.15
CA GLU A 86 19.38 -4.31 5.36
C GLU A 86 19.52 -4.02 6.83
N VAL A 87 20.47 -4.64 7.49
CA VAL A 87 20.67 -4.52 8.92
C VAL A 87 22.00 -3.84 9.18
N ALA A 88 21.97 -2.78 9.95
CA ALA A 88 23.16 -2.04 10.35
C ALA A 88 23.15 -1.80 11.85
N LYS A 89 24.34 -1.84 12.45
CA LYS A 89 24.48 -1.46 13.83
C LYS A 89 24.93 -0.01 13.91
N ARG A 90 24.22 0.76 14.69
CA ARG A 90 24.60 2.13 14.95
C ARG A 90 24.86 2.28 16.42
N GLY A 91 26.02 2.78 16.77
CA GLY A 91 26.37 2.93 18.16
C GLY A 91 26.56 1.57 18.83
N ASP A 92 26.53 1.55 20.13
CA ASP A 92 26.92 0.37 20.86
C ASP A 92 25.90 -0.75 20.89
N ASN A 93 24.63 -0.43 20.89
CA ASN A 93 23.62 -1.44 21.04
C ASN A 93 22.39 -1.21 20.14
N LYS A 94 22.52 -0.35 19.16
CA LYS A 94 21.39 -0.03 18.33
C LYS A 94 21.47 -0.70 16.99
N ILE A 95 20.44 -1.48 16.68
CA ILE A 95 20.33 -2.13 15.38
C ILE A 95 19.26 -1.39 14.60
N VAL A 96 19.63 -0.99 13.38
CA VAL A 96 18.71 -0.31 12.47
C VAL A 96 18.44 -1.26 11.31
N VAL A 97 17.18 -1.50 11.05
CA VAL A 97 16.75 -2.37 9.97
C VAL A 97 16.07 -1.51 8.90
N SER A 98 16.55 -1.62 7.69
CA SER A 98 15.96 -0.92 6.54
C SER A 98 15.37 -1.93 5.59
N PHE A 99 14.28 -1.55 4.94
CA PHE A 99 13.67 -2.42 3.96
C PHE A 99 13.13 -1.61 2.80
N LYS A 100 13.06 -2.26 1.65
CA LYS A 100 12.62 -1.63 0.42
C LYS A 100 12.00 -2.69 -0.45
N TYR A 101 10.80 -2.45 -0.93
CA TYR A 101 10.12 -3.38 -1.81
C TYR A 101 9.06 -2.66 -2.61
N SER A 102 8.50 -3.35 -3.59
CA SER A 102 7.43 -2.78 -4.40
C SER A 102 6.30 -3.79 -4.57
N ARG A 103 5.10 -3.27 -4.78
CA ARG A 103 3.92 -4.06 -5.08
C ARG A 103 3.26 -3.47 -6.31
N GLU A 104 2.75 -4.34 -7.15
CA GLU A 104 2.13 -3.93 -8.39
C GLU A 104 0.66 -4.33 -8.41
N ILE A 105 -0.17 -3.45 -8.94
CA ILE A 105 -1.58 -3.73 -9.18
C ILE A 105 -1.80 -3.61 -10.67
N ALA A 106 -2.27 -4.68 -11.30
CA ALA A 106 -2.62 -4.62 -12.70
C ALA A 106 -3.90 -3.81 -12.86
N LEU A 107 -3.89 -2.81 -13.71
CA LEU A 107 -5.06 -1.98 -13.95
C LEU A 107 -5.82 -2.45 -15.19
N ALA A 108 -5.19 -2.39 -16.32
CA ALA A 108 -5.81 -2.81 -17.58
C ALA A 108 -4.72 -3.06 -18.59
N GLY A 109 -4.73 -4.22 -19.23
CA GLY A 109 -3.74 -4.55 -20.25
C GLY A 109 -2.33 -4.41 -19.71
N PRO A 110 -1.48 -3.62 -20.40
CA PRO A 110 -0.10 -3.45 -19.93
C PRO A 110 0.07 -2.40 -18.85
N ALA A 111 -1.00 -1.76 -18.40
CA ALA A 111 -0.90 -0.70 -17.40
C ALA A 111 -0.91 -1.28 -16.00
N TYR A 112 0.03 -0.85 -15.18
CA TYR A 112 0.15 -1.26 -13.79
C TYR A 112 0.28 -0.05 -12.91
N LEU A 113 -0.23 -0.17 -11.68
CA LEU A 113 0.06 0.80 -10.63
C LEU A 113 1.12 0.17 -9.73
N VAL A 114 2.24 0.86 -9.56
CA VAL A 114 3.34 0.35 -8.76
C VAL A 114 3.47 1.17 -7.48
N TYR A 115 3.41 0.49 -6.36
CA TYR A 115 3.68 1.10 -5.07
C TYR A 115 5.09 0.72 -4.65
N ARG A 116 5.89 1.72 -4.30
CA ARG A 116 7.23 1.50 -3.76
C ARG A 116 7.23 1.89 -2.31
N PHE A 117 7.71 0.99 -1.49
CA PHE A 117 7.76 1.22 -0.06
C PHE A 117 9.19 1.16 0.44
N GLU A 118 9.53 2.10 1.28
CA GLU A 118 10.80 2.12 1.96
C GLU A 118 10.54 2.42 3.41
N GLY A 119 11.26 1.78 4.29
CA GLY A 119 11.13 2.03 5.72
C GLY A 119 12.40 1.72 6.45
N GLN A 120 12.50 2.26 7.64
CA GLN A 120 13.66 2.09 8.48
C GLN A 120 13.22 2.15 9.93
N THR A 121 13.80 1.29 10.75
CA THR A 121 13.55 1.34 12.18
C THR A 121 14.52 2.33 12.83
N ASN A 122 14.17 2.83 13.99
CA ASN A 122 15.03 3.76 14.71
C ASN A 122 15.86 3.08 15.76
#